data_ce5435e6a1efdf887f94f989e73edacc
#
_entry.id   ce5435e6a1efdf887f94f989e73edacc
#
_cell.length_a   1.000
_cell.length_b   1.000
_cell.length_c   1.000
_cell.angle_alpha   90.00
_cell.angle_beta   90.00
_cell.angle_gamma   90.00
#
_symmetry.space_group_name_H-M   'P 1'
#
loop_
_entity.id
_entity.type
_entity.pdbx_description
1 polymer ?
#
loop_
_entity_poly.entity_id
_entity_poly.type
_entity_poly.pdbx_seq_one_letter_code
_entity_poly.pdbx_strand_id
1 'polypeptide(L)'
;MRRIDDYRDMTAVDAVREAIEAAKANESFHAILSLTEERALARAADVDAGTVSGRLAGVPFIAKDNFLTFGSATTAASRMLENFEAPLQATAIERLEAEGAICIGKANLDAFAHGGSTENSAFGPTKNAVDTSKVAG
;
A
#
# COMPACT_ATOMS: atom_id res chain seq x y z
N MET A 1 -4.57 -2.06 -16.86
CA MET A 1 -4.29 -1.18 -15.69
C MET A 1 -5.49 -0.25 -15.55
N ARG A 2 -6.12 -0.22 -14.38
CA ARG A 2 -7.26 0.67 -14.12
C ARG A 2 -6.82 2.12 -13.97
N ARG A 3 -7.66 3.04 -14.42
CA ARG A 3 -7.55 4.48 -14.17
C ARG A 3 -8.33 4.82 -12.90
N ILE A 4 -8.05 5.97 -12.28
CA ILE A 4 -8.77 6.44 -11.08
C ILE A 4 -10.28 6.51 -11.34
N ASP A 5 -10.70 6.95 -12.52
CA ASP A 5 -12.12 7.06 -12.87
C ASP A 5 -12.84 5.71 -12.94
N ASP A 6 -12.12 4.62 -13.26
CA ASP A 6 -12.69 3.27 -13.34
C ASP A 6 -13.19 2.76 -11.97
N TYR A 7 -12.66 3.32 -10.85
CA TYR A 7 -13.10 2.96 -9.50
C TYR A 7 -14.44 3.59 -9.09
N ARG A 8 -14.92 4.60 -9.83
CA ARG A 8 -16.21 5.26 -9.55
C ARG A 8 -17.42 4.38 -9.85
N ASP A 9 -17.24 3.37 -10.71
CA ASP A 9 -18.28 2.44 -11.12
C ASP A 9 -18.29 1.15 -10.28
N MET A 10 -17.49 1.10 -9.21
CA MET A 10 -17.34 -0.04 -8.30
C MET A 10 -17.73 0.35 -6.88
N THR A 11 -18.12 -0.65 -6.06
CA THR A 11 -18.11 -0.44 -4.61
C THR A 11 -16.67 -0.34 -4.12
N ALA A 12 -16.42 0.46 -3.09
CA ALA A 12 -15.09 0.59 -2.51
C ALA A 12 -14.61 -0.75 -1.91
N VAL A 13 -15.52 -1.53 -1.35
CA VAL A 13 -15.22 -2.87 -0.82
C VAL A 13 -14.73 -3.81 -1.93
N ASP A 14 -15.38 -3.83 -3.10
CA ASP A 14 -14.96 -4.69 -4.21
C ASP A 14 -13.61 -4.24 -4.79
N ALA A 15 -13.41 -2.91 -4.93
CA ALA A 15 -12.15 -2.34 -5.39
C ALA A 15 -10.97 -2.73 -4.48
N VAL A 16 -11.17 -2.64 -3.16
CA VAL A 16 -10.15 -3.00 -2.16
C VAL A 16 -9.89 -4.50 -2.15
N ARG A 17 -10.93 -5.34 -2.21
CA ARG A 17 -10.76 -6.81 -2.29
C ARG A 17 -9.96 -7.22 -3.51
N GLU A 18 -10.32 -6.73 -4.69
CA GLU A 18 -9.60 -7.03 -5.92
C GLU A 18 -8.13 -6.61 -5.84
N ALA A 19 -7.86 -5.43 -5.29
CA ALA A 19 -6.49 -4.94 -5.13
C ALA A 19 -5.67 -5.79 -4.15
N ILE A 20 -6.28 -6.25 -3.04
CA ILE A 20 -5.63 -7.14 -2.06
C ILE A 20 -5.38 -8.53 -2.66
N GLU A 21 -6.34 -9.08 -3.39
CA GLU A 21 -6.17 -10.37 -4.08
C GLU A 21 -5.05 -10.30 -5.13
N ALA A 22 -5.00 -9.22 -5.91
CA ALA A 22 -3.91 -8.98 -6.85
C ALA A 22 -2.55 -8.88 -6.15
N ALA A 23 -2.48 -8.22 -4.99
CA ALA A 23 -1.26 -8.13 -4.18
C ALA A 23 -0.80 -9.51 -3.70
N LYS A 24 -1.71 -10.32 -3.17
CA LYS A 24 -1.44 -11.70 -2.71
C LYS A 24 -1.00 -12.61 -3.86
N ALA A 25 -1.67 -12.54 -5.00
CA ALA A 25 -1.34 -13.33 -6.18
C ALA A 25 0.05 -13.01 -6.76
N ASN A 26 0.58 -11.82 -6.48
CA ASN A 26 1.87 -11.34 -6.96
C ASN A 26 2.95 -11.23 -5.84
N GLU A 27 2.77 -11.93 -4.73
CA GLU A 27 3.70 -11.92 -3.60
C GLU A 27 5.15 -12.27 -3.99
N SER A 28 5.31 -13.17 -4.98
CA SER A 28 6.63 -13.61 -5.48
C SER A 28 7.49 -12.49 -6.08
N PHE A 29 6.91 -11.33 -6.38
CA PHE A 29 7.65 -10.14 -6.81
C PHE A 29 8.29 -9.37 -5.66
N HIS A 30 7.94 -9.65 -4.40
CA HIS A 30 8.40 -8.93 -3.20
C HIS A 30 8.16 -7.41 -3.26
N ALA A 31 7.10 -6.99 -3.95
CA ALA A 31 6.77 -5.58 -4.11
C ALA A 31 6.05 -4.98 -2.89
N ILE A 32 5.35 -5.82 -2.12
CA ILE A 32 4.56 -5.41 -0.95
C ILE A 32 5.09 -6.16 0.28
N LEU A 33 5.42 -5.41 1.34
CA LEU A 33 5.95 -5.96 2.59
C LEU A 33 4.85 -6.37 3.57
N SER A 34 3.76 -5.61 3.61
CA SER A 34 2.61 -5.89 4.48
C SER A 34 1.32 -5.36 3.88
N LEU A 35 0.21 -6.03 4.20
CA LEU A 35 -1.14 -5.59 3.85
C LEU A 35 -1.85 -5.02 5.07
N THR A 36 -2.70 -4.01 4.86
CA THR A 36 -3.55 -3.38 5.89
C THR A 36 -5.00 -3.83 5.72
N GLU A 37 -5.22 -5.12 5.44
CA GLU A 37 -6.49 -5.68 4.95
C GLU A 37 -7.70 -5.31 5.82
N GLU A 38 -7.61 -5.55 7.14
CA GLU A 38 -8.72 -5.26 8.05
C GLU A 38 -9.10 -3.77 8.03
N ARG A 39 -8.10 -2.91 8.18
CA ARG A 39 -8.30 -1.45 8.15
C ARG A 39 -8.81 -0.97 6.80
N ALA A 40 -8.27 -1.52 5.71
CA ALA A 40 -8.67 -1.16 4.36
C ALA A 40 -10.13 -1.51 4.07
N LEU A 41 -10.58 -2.71 4.48
CA LEU A 41 -11.97 -3.14 4.30
C LEU A 41 -12.94 -2.33 5.18
N ALA A 42 -12.56 -1.99 6.42
CA ALA A 42 -13.37 -1.13 7.28
C ALA A 42 -13.57 0.25 6.64
N ARG A 43 -12.48 0.87 6.15
CA ARG A 43 -12.58 2.18 5.46
C ARG A 43 -13.34 2.10 4.14
N ALA A 44 -13.25 0.99 3.41
CA ALA A 44 -14.03 0.78 2.19
C ALA A 44 -15.54 0.75 2.50
N ALA A 45 -15.93 0.08 3.59
CA ALA A 45 -17.31 0.07 4.04
C ALA A 45 -17.80 1.48 4.45
N ASP A 46 -16.95 2.30 5.08
CA ASP A 46 -17.28 3.70 5.40
C ASP A 46 -17.50 4.54 4.14
N VAL A 47 -16.72 4.32 3.08
CA VAL A 47 -16.90 4.98 1.79
C VAL A 47 -18.24 4.56 1.16
N ASP A 48 -18.52 3.25 1.12
CA ASP A 48 -19.76 2.72 0.54
C ASP A 48 -21.00 3.16 1.33
N ALA A 49 -20.87 3.36 2.64
CA ALA A 49 -21.92 3.92 3.51
C ALA A 49 -22.07 5.45 3.37
N GLY A 50 -21.18 6.13 2.64
CA GLY A 50 -21.18 7.57 2.46
C GLY A 50 -20.69 8.39 3.67
N THR A 51 -20.11 7.74 4.69
CA THR A 51 -19.52 8.42 5.86
C THR A 51 -18.14 9.01 5.55
N VAL A 52 -17.44 8.45 4.56
CA VAL A 52 -16.19 8.96 4.00
C VAL A 52 -16.45 9.30 2.52
N SER A 53 -16.05 10.51 2.13
CA SER A 53 -16.22 10.99 0.75
C SER A 53 -14.98 11.79 0.33
N GLY A 54 -14.86 12.10 -0.96
CA GLY A 54 -13.76 12.90 -1.51
C GLY A 54 -13.49 12.55 -2.96
N ARG A 55 -12.49 13.20 -3.53
CA ARG A 55 -12.13 13.05 -4.95
C ARG A 55 -11.56 11.68 -5.28
N LEU A 56 -11.01 10.99 -4.28
CA LEU A 56 -10.38 9.68 -4.39
C LEU A 56 -11.19 8.60 -3.65
N ALA A 57 -12.47 8.84 -3.38
CA ALA A 57 -13.31 7.91 -2.65
C ALA A 57 -13.30 6.52 -3.29
N GLY A 58 -12.94 5.49 -2.52
CA GLY A 58 -12.85 4.09 -2.95
C GLY A 58 -11.61 3.72 -3.75
N VAL A 59 -10.68 4.65 -4.03
CA VAL A 59 -9.45 4.35 -4.76
C VAL A 59 -8.43 3.68 -3.85
N PRO A 60 -8.04 2.40 -4.09
CA PRO A 60 -6.99 1.74 -3.31
C PRO A 60 -5.61 2.28 -3.70
N PHE A 61 -4.72 2.44 -2.72
CA PHE A 61 -3.33 2.79 -2.95
C PHE A 61 -2.38 2.03 -2.03
N ILE A 62 -1.11 1.98 -2.39
CA ILE A 62 -0.03 1.37 -1.61
C ILE A 62 0.90 2.50 -1.16
N ALA A 63 1.17 2.57 0.14
CA ALA A 63 2.14 3.51 0.69
C ALA A 63 3.54 2.90 0.67
N LYS A 64 4.56 3.67 0.29
CA LYS A 64 5.95 3.23 0.45
C LYS A 64 6.24 3.03 1.94
N ASP A 65 6.98 1.98 2.32
CA ASP A 65 7.11 1.57 3.72
C ASP A 65 8.02 2.46 4.59
N ASN A 66 8.39 3.63 4.09
CA ASN A 66 8.97 4.71 4.88
C ASN A 66 7.95 5.80 5.26
N PHE A 67 6.71 5.70 4.81
CA PHE A 67 5.62 6.55 5.32
C PHE A 67 5.00 5.91 6.55
N LEU A 68 4.91 6.67 7.63
CA LEU A 68 4.19 6.26 8.84
C LEU A 68 2.72 6.05 8.50
N THR A 69 2.20 4.87 8.76
CA THR A 69 0.86 4.45 8.35
C THR A 69 0.25 3.56 9.43
N PHE A 70 -1.00 3.80 9.79
CA PHE A 70 -1.73 2.92 10.70
C PHE A 70 -2.12 1.60 10.03
N GLY A 71 -2.27 0.54 10.83
CA GLY A 71 -2.76 -0.77 10.42
C GLY A 71 -1.66 -1.76 10.00
N SER A 72 -0.40 -1.35 10.03
CA SER A 72 0.76 -2.23 9.85
C SER A 72 2.03 -1.58 10.40
N ALA A 73 3.08 -2.37 10.61
CA ALA A 73 4.39 -1.83 10.93
C ALA A 73 4.92 -0.92 9.81
N THR A 74 5.75 0.04 10.17
CA THR A 74 6.52 0.89 9.23
C THR A 74 7.99 0.54 9.40
N THR A 75 8.50 -0.32 8.53
CA THR A 75 9.82 -0.93 8.72
C THR A 75 10.96 -0.17 8.04
N ALA A 76 10.65 0.73 7.12
CA ALA A 76 11.64 1.34 6.21
C ALA A 76 12.55 0.29 5.55
N ALA A 77 12.01 -0.91 5.25
CA ALA A 77 12.70 -2.09 4.75
C ALA A 77 13.92 -2.53 5.60
N SER A 78 13.88 -2.29 6.91
CA SER A 78 14.92 -2.66 7.87
C SER A 78 14.37 -3.54 9.00
N ARG A 79 15.11 -4.60 9.37
CA ARG A 79 14.80 -5.44 10.53
C ARG A 79 14.83 -4.67 11.86
N MET A 80 15.53 -3.55 11.91
CA MET A 80 15.56 -2.71 13.12
C MET A 80 14.18 -2.15 13.48
N LEU A 81 13.33 -1.94 12.48
CA LEU A 81 11.98 -1.40 12.63
C LEU A 81 10.89 -2.44 12.33
N GLU A 82 11.21 -3.72 12.27
CA GLU A 82 10.29 -4.78 11.85
C GLU A 82 8.95 -4.77 12.63
N ASN A 83 8.98 -4.41 13.91
CA ASN A 83 7.81 -4.35 14.77
C ASN A 83 7.44 -2.91 15.16
N PHE A 84 7.92 -1.91 14.43
CA PHE A 84 7.63 -0.52 14.76
C PHE A 84 6.25 -0.13 14.23
N GLU A 85 5.32 0.05 15.15
CA GLU A 85 4.00 0.61 14.87
C GLU A 85 4.04 2.14 14.99
N ALA A 86 3.56 2.82 13.97
CA ALA A 86 3.60 4.27 13.92
C ALA A 86 2.63 4.88 14.95
N PRO A 87 3.10 5.76 15.85
CA PRO A 87 2.25 6.44 16.83
C PRO A 87 1.41 7.56 16.21
N LEU A 88 1.72 7.95 14.97
CA LEU A 88 1.02 8.96 14.19
C LEU A 88 1.11 8.59 12.70
N GLN A 89 0.23 9.14 11.89
CA GLN A 89 0.22 8.92 10.46
C GLN A 89 0.92 10.07 9.73
N ALA A 90 1.62 9.78 8.63
CA ALA A 90 2.25 10.79 7.80
C ALA A 90 1.20 11.70 7.16
N THR A 91 1.42 13.01 7.17
CA THR A 91 0.48 14.01 6.61
C THR A 91 0.08 13.74 5.16
N ALA A 92 0.99 13.18 4.34
CA ALA A 92 0.67 12.80 2.96
C ALA A 92 -0.40 11.70 2.92
N ILE A 93 -0.29 10.70 3.81
CA ILE A 93 -1.27 9.61 3.92
C ILE A 93 -2.60 10.13 4.46
N GLU A 94 -2.57 10.98 5.50
CA GLU A 94 -3.76 11.62 6.05
C GLU A 94 -4.55 12.40 4.97
N ARG A 95 -3.84 13.16 4.13
CA ARG A 95 -4.46 13.92 3.05
C ARG A 95 -5.08 13.03 1.97
N LEU A 96 -4.40 11.94 1.59
CA LEU A 96 -4.97 10.96 0.65
C LEU A 96 -6.23 10.31 1.22
N GLU A 97 -6.18 9.91 2.48
CA GLU A 97 -7.33 9.31 3.16
C GLU A 97 -8.46 10.31 3.41
N ALA A 98 -8.16 11.58 3.65
CA ALA A 98 -9.18 12.63 3.76
C ALA A 98 -9.96 12.82 2.44
N GLU A 99 -9.32 12.56 1.29
CA GLU A 99 -9.96 12.53 -0.03
C GLU A 99 -10.65 11.17 -0.34
N GLY A 100 -10.73 10.27 0.64
CA GLY A 100 -11.41 8.99 0.53
C GLY A 100 -10.57 7.86 -0.08
N ALA A 101 -9.28 8.07 -0.35
CA ALA A 101 -8.39 6.99 -0.78
C ALA A 101 -8.16 5.97 0.34
N ILE A 102 -7.88 4.72 -0.03
CA ILE A 102 -7.78 3.60 0.91
C ILE A 102 -6.40 2.94 0.79
N CYS A 103 -5.60 3.07 1.86
CA CYS A 103 -4.31 2.37 1.92
C CYS A 103 -4.55 0.87 2.11
N ILE A 104 -4.01 0.05 1.19
CA ILE A 104 -4.15 -1.42 1.24
C ILE A 104 -2.87 -2.13 1.69
N GLY A 105 -1.74 -1.43 1.75
CA GLY A 105 -0.48 -2.06 2.15
C GLY A 105 0.73 -1.15 2.01
N LYS A 106 1.89 -1.73 2.27
CA LYS A 106 3.19 -1.06 2.33
C LYS A 106 4.13 -1.62 1.26
N ALA A 107 4.63 -0.74 0.39
CA ALA A 107 5.56 -1.12 -0.68
C ALA A 107 6.99 -1.26 -0.17
N ASN A 108 7.69 -2.26 -0.70
CA ASN A 108 9.12 -2.48 -0.48
C ASN A 108 9.96 -1.29 -1.01
N LEU A 109 11.16 -1.16 -0.45
CA LEU A 109 12.12 -0.11 -0.80
C LEU A 109 13.53 -0.54 -0.39
N ASP A 110 14.54 0.20 -0.82
CA ASP A 110 15.87 0.09 -0.21
C ASP A 110 15.85 0.56 1.25
N ALA A 111 16.58 -0.09 2.13
CA ALA A 111 16.58 0.23 3.55
C ALA A 111 16.77 1.74 3.79
N PHE A 112 15.86 2.34 4.56
CA PHE A 112 15.79 3.79 4.83
C PHE A 112 15.73 4.68 3.58
N ALA A 113 15.26 4.14 2.46
CA ALA A 113 15.19 4.80 1.15
C ALA A 113 16.54 5.22 0.55
N HIS A 114 17.62 4.54 0.94
CA HIS A 114 18.98 4.76 0.42
C HIS A 114 19.32 3.75 -0.67
N GLY A 115 18.83 3.98 -1.89
CA GLY A 115 19.10 3.15 -3.07
C GLY A 115 18.01 3.30 -4.12
N GLY A 116 18.16 2.58 -5.23
CA GLY A 116 17.25 2.62 -6.38
C GLY A 116 16.89 1.24 -6.94
N SER A 117 17.27 0.13 -6.26
CA SER A 117 17.08 -1.22 -6.81
C SER A 117 16.32 -2.17 -5.87
N THR A 118 16.09 -1.80 -4.63
CA THR A 118 15.58 -2.63 -3.52
C THR A 118 16.51 -3.78 -3.11
N GLU A 119 17.74 -3.87 -3.64
CA GLU A 119 18.66 -4.97 -3.33
C GLU A 119 19.14 -4.97 -1.89
N ASN A 120 19.16 -3.81 -1.21
CA ASN A 120 19.52 -3.70 0.20
C ASN A 120 18.32 -3.75 1.15
N SER A 121 17.12 -4.10 0.65
CA SER A 121 15.99 -4.39 1.52
C SER A 121 16.26 -5.62 2.40
N ALA A 122 15.98 -5.50 3.69
CA ALA A 122 16.11 -6.63 4.63
C ALA A 122 15.06 -7.76 4.38
N PHE A 123 14.09 -7.51 3.49
CA PHE A 123 13.01 -8.43 3.11
C PHE A 123 13.16 -8.99 1.70
N GLY A 124 14.31 -8.74 1.05
CA GLY A 124 14.63 -9.16 -0.31
C GLY A 124 14.25 -8.12 -1.38
N PRO A 125 14.90 -8.22 -2.55
CA PRO A 125 14.70 -7.26 -3.64
C PRO A 125 13.34 -7.43 -4.31
N THR A 126 12.76 -6.33 -4.75
CA THR A 126 11.60 -6.35 -5.65
C THR A 126 12.02 -6.75 -7.05
N LYS A 127 11.34 -7.72 -7.63
CA LYS A 127 11.59 -8.19 -8.99
C LYS A 127 10.88 -7.32 -10.01
N ASN A 128 11.51 -7.15 -11.18
CA ASN A 128 10.87 -6.51 -12.31
C ASN A 128 9.75 -7.41 -12.87
N ALA A 129 8.57 -6.86 -13.08
CA ALA A 129 7.41 -7.62 -13.55
C ALA A 129 7.50 -8.07 -15.02
N VAL A 130 8.36 -7.42 -15.83
CA VAL A 130 8.58 -7.76 -17.25
C VAL A 130 9.71 -8.77 -17.40
N ASP A 131 10.77 -8.64 -16.58
CA ASP A 131 11.94 -9.53 -16.59
C ASP A 131 12.40 -9.76 -15.14
N THR A 132 12.00 -10.91 -14.58
CA THR A 132 12.27 -11.24 -13.16
C THR A 132 13.75 -11.46 -12.83
N SER A 133 14.64 -11.49 -13.84
CA SER A 133 16.09 -11.51 -13.65
C SER A 133 16.68 -10.13 -13.34
N LYS A 134 15.87 -9.09 -13.43
CA LYS A 134 16.26 -7.69 -13.24
C LYS A 134 15.58 -7.10 -12.00
N VAL A 135 16.19 -6.02 -11.50
CA VAL A 135 15.61 -5.20 -10.44
C VAL A 135 14.42 -4.39 -10.97
N ALA A 136 13.54 -3.96 -10.07
CA ALA A 136 12.36 -3.19 -10.46
C ALA A 136 12.68 -1.76 -10.92
N GLY A 137 13.81 -1.22 -10.53
CA GLY A 137 14.27 0.14 -10.88
C GLY A 137 14.72 0.91 -9.67
#